data_1e5f7bfd2b4b5bb4aa09527b0c3427e8
#
_entry.id   1e5f7bfd2b4b5bb4aa09527b0c3427e8
#
_cell.length_a   1.000
_cell.length_b   1.000
_cell.length_c   1.000
_cell.angle_alpha   90.00
_cell.angle_beta   90.00
_cell.angle_gamma   90.00
#
_symmetry.space_group_name_H-M   'P 1'
#
loop_
_entity.id
_entity.type
_entity.pdbx_description
1 polymer ?
#
loop_
_entity_poly.entity_id
_entity_poly.type
_entity_poly.pdbx_seq_one_letter_code
_entity_poly.pdbx_strand_id
1 'polypeptide(L)'
;MNFDFIKKFVSSVTTISLKDATTSAPNSMGCYKIFQHGSLKYVGKAEDGIRKRFVQYYNGTTTGYSSGSKIYAARNSLTVSWQLCGSREECRSLEKKWIEMYTPPWNVQSGWKNY
;
A
#
# COMPACT_ATOMS: atom_id res chain seq x y z
N MET A 1 -26.02 -3.61 15.15
CA MET A 1 -24.85 -4.24 15.41
C MET A 1 -23.90 -4.39 14.29
N ASN A 2 -24.41 -4.47 13.20
CA ASN A 2 -23.57 -4.69 12.12
C ASN A 2 -22.54 -3.67 11.87
N PHE A 3 -22.78 -2.44 12.31
CA PHE A 3 -21.77 -1.42 12.17
C PHE A 3 -20.56 -1.75 13.01
N ASP A 4 -20.76 -2.21 14.25
CA ASP A 4 -19.65 -2.60 15.10
C ASP A 4 -18.92 -3.80 14.53
N PHE A 5 -19.66 -4.72 13.92
CA PHE A 5 -19.07 -5.86 13.32
C PHE A 5 -18.18 -5.44 12.14
N ILE A 6 -18.65 -4.53 11.33
CA ILE A 6 -17.88 -4.06 10.19
C ILE A 6 -16.64 -3.34 10.62
N LYS A 7 -16.76 -2.49 11.61
CA LYS A 7 -15.64 -1.76 12.14
C LYS A 7 -14.57 -2.70 12.67
N LYS A 8 -15.01 -3.72 13.41
CA LYS A 8 -14.12 -4.68 13.96
C LYS A 8 -13.41 -5.46 12.87
N PHE A 9 -14.15 -5.81 11.83
CA PHE A 9 -13.58 -6.54 10.72
C PHE A 9 -12.49 -5.72 10.05
N VAL A 10 -12.75 -4.46 9.79
CA VAL A 10 -11.76 -3.60 9.15
C VAL A 10 -10.54 -3.43 10.04
N SER A 11 -10.75 -3.24 11.32
CA SER A 11 -9.62 -3.03 12.21
C SER A 11 -8.88 -4.31 12.52
N SER A 12 -9.39 -5.46 12.06
CA SER A 12 -8.68 -6.71 12.29
C SER A 12 -7.66 -6.99 11.20
N VAL A 13 -7.54 -6.11 10.21
CA VAL A 13 -6.52 -6.27 9.18
C VAL A 13 -5.16 -6.22 9.85
N THR A 14 -4.39 -7.27 9.64
CA THR A 14 -3.06 -7.36 10.24
C THR A 14 -2.09 -6.50 9.44
N THR A 15 -1.38 -5.65 10.15
CA THR A 15 -0.33 -4.85 9.55
C THR A 15 0.97 -5.10 10.28
N ILE A 16 2.08 -4.92 9.57
CA ILE A 16 3.41 -4.97 10.18
C ILE A 16 4.15 -3.72 9.73
N SER A 17 5.23 -3.39 10.41
CA SER A 17 5.99 -2.22 10.03
C SER A 17 6.56 -2.39 8.63
N LEU A 18 6.73 -1.27 7.92
CA LEU A 18 7.35 -1.31 6.61
C LEU A 18 8.73 -1.94 6.70
N LYS A 19 9.47 -1.61 7.76
CA LYS A 19 10.80 -2.17 7.95
C LYS A 19 10.77 -3.69 8.02
N ASP A 20 9.87 -4.24 8.84
CA ASP A 20 9.78 -5.69 8.97
C ASP A 20 9.33 -6.34 7.66
N ALA A 21 8.49 -5.66 6.91
CA ALA A 21 7.99 -6.18 5.65
C ALA A 21 9.09 -6.30 4.59
N THR A 22 10.18 -5.58 4.75
CA THR A 22 11.29 -5.69 3.80
C THR A 22 11.93 -7.08 3.84
N THR A 23 11.72 -7.83 4.92
CA THR A 23 12.27 -9.19 5.02
C THR A 23 11.18 -10.26 5.04
N SER A 24 9.97 -9.92 5.50
CA SER A 24 8.96 -10.93 5.71
C SER A 24 7.85 -10.95 4.66
N ALA A 25 7.71 -9.90 3.87
CA ALA A 25 6.68 -9.89 2.84
C ALA A 25 7.03 -10.90 1.74
N PRO A 26 6.01 -11.45 1.06
CA PRO A 26 6.30 -12.43 0.01
C PRO A 26 6.84 -11.74 -1.25
N ASN A 27 7.65 -12.48 -1.99
CA ASN A 27 8.17 -12.02 -3.26
C ASN A 27 7.19 -12.41 -4.37
N SER A 28 5.94 -12.03 -4.21
CA SER A 28 4.89 -12.41 -5.14
C SER A 28 4.11 -11.18 -5.54
N MET A 29 3.48 -11.27 -6.70
CA MET A 29 2.67 -10.18 -7.23
C MET A 29 1.47 -9.91 -6.34
N GLY A 30 1.16 -8.65 -6.13
CA GLY A 30 -0.01 -8.30 -5.34
C GLY A 30 -0.19 -6.80 -5.23
N CYS A 31 -1.20 -6.43 -4.45
CA CYS A 31 -1.46 -5.05 -4.11
C CYS A 31 -1.20 -4.86 -2.63
N TYR A 32 -0.89 -3.62 -2.25
CA TYR A 32 -0.54 -3.36 -0.86
C TYR A 32 -1.13 -2.04 -0.39
N LYS A 33 -1.25 -1.93 0.91
CA LYS A 33 -1.74 -0.74 1.58
C LYS A 33 -0.67 -0.24 2.53
N ILE A 34 -0.49 1.06 2.58
CA ILE A 34 0.47 1.69 3.49
C ILE A 34 -0.29 2.61 4.41
N PHE A 35 -0.07 2.43 5.70
CA PHE A 35 -0.75 3.19 6.76
C PHE A 35 0.26 3.97 7.57
N GLN A 36 -0.18 5.10 8.09
CA GLN A 36 0.61 5.85 9.07
C GLN A 36 -0.31 6.15 10.25
N HIS A 37 0.09 5.68 11.42
CA HIS A 37 -0.71 5.86 12.64
C HIS A 37 -2.15 5.37 12.45
N GLY A 38 -2.29 4.23 11.77
CA GLY A 38 -3.59 3.63 11.55
C GLY A 38 -4.40 4.24 10.41
N SER A 39 -3.89 5.27 9.77
CA SER A 39 -4.60 5.94 8.68
C SER A 39 -4.05 5.49 7.34
N LEU A 40 -4.92 5.08 6.43
CA LEU A 40 -4.49 4.62 5.11
C LEU A 40 -3.98 5.81 4.29
N LYS A 41 -2.75 5.73 3.84
CA LYS A 41 -2.11 6.81 3.10
C LYS A 41 -1.93 6.49 1.63
N TYR A 42 -1.71 5.23 1.30
CA TYR A 42 -1.36 4.87 -0.07
C TYR A 42 -1.74 3.42 -0.37
N VAL A 43 -2.18 3.18 -1.58
CA VAL A 43 -2.33 1.82 -2.09
C VAL A 43 -1.57 1.72 -3.38
N GLY A 44 -1.00 0.54 -3.64
CA GLY A 44 -0.24 0.35 -4.85
C GLY A 44 -0.26 -1.08 -5.29
N LYS A 45 0.37 -1.34 -6.44
CA LYS A 45 0.54 -2.69 -6.91
C LYS A 45 2.02 -2.96 -7.16
N ALA A 46 2.41 -4.19 -6.97
CA ALA A 46 3.77 -4.63 -7.19
C ALA A 46 3.70 -5.86 -8.08
N GLU A 47 3.88 -5.65 -9.38
CA GLU A 47 3.74 -6.74 -10.33
C GLU A 47 4.94 -7.66 -10.30
N ASP A 48 6.08 -7.19 -9.85
CA ASP A 48 7.28 -8.02 -9.76
C ASP A 48 7.70 -8.33 -8.34
N GLY A 49 6.79 -8.16 -7.38
CA GLY A 49 7.04 -8.64 -6.04
C GLY A 49 6.77 -7.59 -4.97
N ILE A 50 5.97 -7.98 -3.97
CA ILE A 50 5.64 -7.07 -2.89
C ILE A 50 6.85 -6.75 -2.04
N ARG A 51 7.65 -7.77 -1.68
CA ARG A 51 8.84 -7.54 -0.87
C ARG A 51 9.81 -6.59 -1.58
N LYS A 52 10.02 -6.81 -2.86
CA LYS A 52 10.90 -5.98 -3.64
C LYS A 52 10.47 -4.52 -3.59
N ARG A 53 9.17 -4.27 -3.70
CA ARG A 53 8.67 -2.91 -3.66
C ARG A 53 8.88 -2.28 -2.28
N PHE A 54 8.66 -3.03 -1.22
CA PHE A 54 8.87 -2.49 0.13
C PHE A 54 10.35 -2.19 0.38
N VAL A 55 11.24 -3.04 -0.12
CA VAL A 55 12.67 -2.76 -0.03
C VAL A 55 13.02 -1.48 -0.75
N GLN A 56 12.47 -1.28 -1.94
CA GLN A 56 12.71 -0.05 -2.69
C GLN A 56 12.24 1.18 -1.93
N TYR A 57 11.06 1.10 -1.33
CA TYR A 57 10.54 2.22 -0.54
C TYR A 57 11.45 2.52 0.65
N TYR A 58 11.82 1.49 1.38
CA TYR A 58 12.59 1.70 2.60
C TYR A 58 14.00 2.20 2.30
N ASN A 59 14.56 1.81 1.18
CA ASN A 59 15.90 2.23 0.77
C ASN A 59 15.91 3.53 -0.03
N GLY A 60 14.76 4.08 -0.36
CA GLY A 60 14.69 5.36 -1.01
C GLY A 60 14.96 5.34 -2.50
N THR A 61 14.77 4.20 -3.16
CA THR A 61 15.04 4.13 -4.60
C THR A 61 13.85 4.62 -5.43
N THR A 62 12.73 4.99 -4.78
CA THR A 62 11.56 5.48 -5.48
C THR A 62 11.27 6.94 -5.21
N THR A 63 12.26 7.69 -4.70
CA THR A 63 12.03 9.08 -4.30
C THR A 63 11.88 10.02 -5.48
N GLY A 64 12.08 9.53 -6.71
CA GLY A 64 11.77 10.32 -7.89
C GLY A 64 10.29 10.54 -8.10
N TYR A 65 9.44 9.79 -7.41
CA TYR A 65 8.00 9.93 -7.48
C TYR A 65 7.49 10.55 -6.19
N SER A 66 6.42 11.32 -6.31
CA SER A 66 5.86 12.00 -5.15
C SER A 66 5.50 11.03 -4.02
N SER A 67 4.81 9.94 -4.36
CA SER A 67 4.43 8.97 -3.34
C SER A 67 5.64 8.28 -2.73
N GLY A 68 6.62 7.91 -3.55
CA GLY A 68 7.83 7.26 -3.05
C GLY A 68 8.61 8.15 -2.11
N SER A 69 8.64 9.43 -2.41
CA SER A 69 9.32 10.40 -1.55
C SER A 69 8.64 10.51 -0.19
N LYS A 70 7.30 10.57 -0.17
CA LYS A 70 6.55 10.64 1.08
C LYS A 70 6.75 9.36 1.90
N ILE A 71 6.72 8.21 1.23
CA ILE A 71 6.89 6.93 1.91
C ILE A 71 8.28 6.85 2.53
N TYR A 72 9.30 7.23 1.78
CA TYR A 72 10.67 7.19 2.29
C TYR A 72 10.85 8.10 3.48
N ALA A 73 10.31 9.30 3.40
CA ALA A 73 10.44 10.27 4.50
C ALA A 73 9.80 9.75 5.79
N ALA A 74 8.71 9.00 5.68
CA ALA A 74 7.98 8.50 6.84
C ALA A 74 8.27 7.03 7.14
N ARG A 75 9.26 6.43 6.49
CA ARG A 75 9.45 4.98 6.46
C ARG A 75 9.45 4.29 7.82
N ASN A 76 9.89 4.97 8.84
CA ASN A 76 9.98 4.36 10.16
C ASN A 76 8.71 4.49 10.99
N SER A 77 7.68 5.14 10.43
CA SER A 77 6.40 5.27 11.11
C SER A 77 5.27 4.62 10.32
N LEU A 78 5.60 3.82 9.31
CA LEU A 78 4.60 3.23 8.44
C LEU A 78 4.38 1.76 8.75
N THR A 79 3.13 1.32 8.57
CA THR A 79 2.79 -0.08 8.61
C THR A 79 2.16 -0.44 7.26
N VAL A 80 2.19 -1.74 6.94
CA VAL A 80 1.73 -2.19 5.63
C VAL A 80 0.91 -3.46 5.76
N SER A 81 0.07 -3.70 4.75
CA SER A 81 -0.59 -4.96 4.55
C SER A 81 -0.62 -5.23 3.04
N TRP A 82 -0.94 -6.44 2.65
CA TRP A 82 -0.97 -6.78 1.23
C TRP A 82 -1.97 -7.88 0.95
N GLN A 83 -2.29 -8.00 -0.34
CA GLN A 83 -3.12 -9.09 -0.85
C GLN A 83 -2.49 -9.56 -2.15
N LEU A 84 -2.23 -10.86 -2.23
CA LEU A 84 -1.63 -11.44 -3.43
C LEU A 84 -2.66 -11.50 -4.55
N CYS A 85 -2.19 -11.38 -5.77
CA CYS A 85 -3.02 -11.44 -6.96
C CYS A 85 -2.50 -12.51 -7.89
N GLY A 86 -3.42 -13.10 -8.67
CA GLY A 86 -3.05 -14.18 -9.58
C GLY A 86 -2.63 -13.70 -10.95
N SER A 87 -2.85 -12.43 -11.28
CA SER A 87 -2.49 -11.90 -12.59
C SER A 87 -2.33 -10.40 -12.52
N ARG A 88 -1.70 -9.83 -13.55
CA ARG A 88 -1.55 -8.38 -13.62
C ARG A 88 -2.89 -7.68 -13.72
N GLU A 89 -3.82 -8.27 -14.44
CA GLU A 89 -5.16 -7.70 -14.55
C GLU A 89 -5.84 -7.64 -13.20
N GLU A 90 -5.69 -8.69 -12.42
CA GLU A 90 -6.25 -8.73 -11.10
C GLU A 90 -5.65 -7.65 -10.22
N CYS A 91 -4.34 -7.46 -10.32
CA CYS A 91 -3.67 -6.40 -9.57
C CYS A 91 -4.18 -5.03 -9.97
N ARG A 92 -4.33 -4.79 -11.25
CA ARG A 92 -4.82 -3.50 -11.72
C ARG A 92 -6.22 -3.23 -11.25
N SER A 93 -7.08 -4.23 -11.34
CA SER A 93 -8.46 -4.09 -10.91
C SER A 93 -8.55 -3.83 -9.42
N LEU A 94 -7.77 -4.54 -8.63
CA LEU A 94 -7.80 -4.38 -7.19
C LEU A 94 -7.25 -3.01 -6.77
N GLU A 95 -6.15 -2.59 -7.37
CA GLU A 95 -5.59 -1.28 -7.05
C GLU A 95 -6.58 -0.17 -7.39
N LYS A 96 -7.17 -0.25 -8.58
CA LYS A 96 -8.13 0.76 -8.99
C LYS A 96 -9.33 0.80 -8.05
N LYS A 97 -9.83 -0.37 -7.67
CA LYS A 97 -10.94 -0.46 -6.74
C LYS A 97 -10.60 0.19 -5.41
N TRP A 98 -9.42 -0.10 -4.89
CA TRP A 98 -8.99 0.47 -3.61
C TRP A 98 -8.81 1.98 -3.69
N ILE A 99 -8.25 2.48 -4.78
CA ILE A 99 -8.09 3.92 -4.94
C ILE A 99 -9.45 4.60 -4.97
N GLU A 100 -10.40 4.04 -5.71
CA GLU A 100 -11.74 4.61 -5.79
C GLU A 100 -12.48 4.52 -4.46
N MET A 101 -12.30 3.41 -3.76
CA MET A 101 -13.01 3.18 -2.52
C MET A 101 -12.47 4.02 -1.37
N TYR A 102 -11.17 4.17 -1.27
CA TYR A 102 -10.54 4.80 -0.12
C TYR A 102 -9.98 6.19 -0.40
N THR A 103 -9.78 6.54 -1.65
CA THR A 103 -9.16 7.80 -2.05
C THR A 103 -7.97 8.15 -1.15
N PRO A 104 -6.94 7.29 -1.09
CA PRO A 104 -5.84 7.53 -0.15
C PRO A 104 -5.10 8.82 -0.52
N PRO A 105 -4.73 9.62 0.46
CA PRO A 105 -4.19 10.96 0.18
C PRO A 105 -2.90 10.95 -0.63
N TRP A 106 -2.06 9.94 -0.51
CA TRP A 106 -0.81 9.94 -1.25
C TRP A 106 -0.95 9.40 -2.66
N ASN A 107 -2.11 8.87 -3.02
CA ASN A 107 -2.39 8.44 -4.39
C ASN A 107 -2.91 9.58 -5.24
N VAL A 108 -3.30 10.67 -4.63
CA VAL A 108 -3.85 11.80 -5.38
C VAL A 108 -2.70 12.63 -5.90
N GLN A 109 -2.32 12.39 -7.14
CA GLN A 109 -1.23 13.08 -7.78
C GLN A 109 -1.77 14.07 -8.78
N SER A 110 -1.05 15.16 -9.00
CA SER A 110 -1.51 16.15 -9.97
C SER A 110 -1.63 15.53 -11.36
N GLY A 111 -0.67 14.71 -11.76
CA GLY A 111 -0.76 14.05 -13.05
C GLY A 111 -1.91 13.07 -13.12
N TRP A 112 -2.18 12.42 -12.03
CA TRP A 112 -3.26 11.46 -11.94
C TRP A 112 -4.61 12.14 -12.10
N LYS A 113 -4.70 13.36 -11.65
CA LYS A 113 -5.96 14.10 -11.69
C LYS A 113 -6.21 14.82 -12.99
N ASN A 114 -5.26 14.82 -13.86
CA ASN A 114 -5.37 15.59 -15.07
C ASN A 114 -5.96 14.85 -16.25
N TYR A 115 -6.68 13.82 -15.97
CA TYR A 115 -7.34 13.14 -17.06
C TYR A 115 -8.64 12.51 -16.66
#